data_b1a880e6692247bff2a91b9b752285b8
#
_entry.id   b1a880e6692247bff2a91b9b752285b8
#
_cell.length_a   1.000
_cell.length_b   1.000
_cell.length_c   1.000
_cell.angle_alpha   90.00
_cell.angle_beta   90.00
_cell.angle_gamma   90.00
#
_symmetry.space_group_name_H-M   'P 1'
#
loop_
_entity.id
_entity.type
_entity.pdbx_description
1 polymer ?
#
loop_
_entity_poly.entity_id
_entity_poly.type
_entity_poly.pdbx_seq_one_letter_code
_entity_poly.pdbx_strand_id
1 'polypeptide(L)'
;MQLFTLALLVAGVAARSSYVARLPNGANVPSVSALGHTSANGGGSRNTFGSDFSANGGGWTKTLCQLDSDGDGATNGEELLDPCCTWTQGGSLTSTYTPTHPGVKNAFSSEELAALKCGSNTTKPPSSATPKPSSASTMMPCIGLVLSSVAALSLG
;
A
#
# COMPACT_ATOMS: atom_id res chain seq x y z
N MET A 1 -3.13 -25.42 34.12
CA MET A 1 -2.21 -24.98 33.06
C MET A 1 -2.91 -24.16 31.95
N GLN A 2 -4.11 -23.60 32.18
CA GLN A 2 -4.87 -22.84 31.13
C GLN A 2 -4.78 -21.31 31.25
N LEU A 3 -4.15 -20.78 32.27
CA LEU A 3 -4.09 -19.32 32.50
C LEU A 3 -2.92 -18.61 31.79
N PHE A 4 -1.90 -19.35 31.31
CA PHE A 4 -0.73 -18.74 30.66
C PHE A 4 -0.93 -18.43 29.16
N THR A 5 -1.86 -19.11 28.50
CA THR A 5 -2.12 -18.91 27.07
C THR A 5 -2.93 -17.65 26.78
N LEU A 6 -3.75 -17.19 27.72
CA LEU A 6 -4.60 -16.01 27.54
C LEU A 6 -3.80 -14.69 27.66
N ALA A 7 -2.76 -14.67 28.48
CA ALA A 7 -1.90 -13.50 28.70
C ALA A 7 -1.05 -13.15 27.46
N LEU A 8 -0.66 -14.16 26.66
CA LEU A 8 0.18 -13.96 25.47
C LEU A 8 -0.60 -13.31 24.30
N LEU A 9 -1.91 -13.60 24.19
CA LEU A 9 -2.76 -13.03 23.13
C LEU A 9 -3.04 -11.55 23.36
N VAL A 10 -3.18 -11.11 24.62
CA VAL A 10 -3.44 -9.71 24.98
C VAL A 10 -2.21 -8.83 24.73
N ALA A 11 -0.99 -9.37 24.97
CA ALA A 11 0.25 -8.63 24.73
C ALA A 11 0.47 -8.29 23.23
N GLY A 12 0.03 -9.16 22.32
CA GLY A 12 0.17 -8.93 20.88
C GLY A 12 -0.70 -7.79 20.33
N VAL A 13 -1.89 -7.60 20.89
CA VAL A 13 -2.82 -6.53 20.47
C VAL A 13 -2.35 -5.17 21.00
N ALA A 14 -1.86 -5.10 22.23
CA ALA A 14 -1.36 -3.87 22.83
C ALA A 14 -0.07 -3.36 22.13
N ALA A 15 0.81 -4.26 21.67
CA ALA A 15 2.01 -3.88 20.95
C ALA A 15 1.71 -3.25 19.58
N ARG A 16 0.69 -3.72 18.86
CA ARG A 16 0.29 -3.17 17.54
C ARG A 16 -0.27 -1.76 17.65
N SER A 17 -1.15 -1.50 18.61
CA SER A 17 -1.73 -0.18 18.82
C SER A 17 -0.68 0.88 19.19
N SER A 18 0.40 0.50 19.87
CA SER A 18 1.47 1.42 20.25
C SER A 18 2.32 1.91 19.06
N TYR A 19 2.49 1.09 18.01
CA TYR A 19 3.20 1.52 16.79
C TYR A 19 2.34 2.41 15.91
N VAL A 20 1.06 2.06 15.73
CA VAL A 20 0.10 2.83 14.94
C VAL A 20 -0.09 4.22 15.52
N ALA A 21 -0.10 4.37 16.85
CA ALA A 21 -0.20 5.66 17.53
C ALA A 21 1.02 6.58 17.35
N ARG A 22 2.10 6.08 16.75
CA ARG A 22 3.31 6.87 16.41
C ARG A 22 3.27 7.42 14.99
N LEU A 23 2.19 7.20 14.25
CA LEU A 23 2.03 7.60 12.85
C LEU A 23 0.81 8.51 12.71
N PRO A 24 0.90 9.58 11.90
CA PRO A 24 -0.26 10.39 11.58
C PRO A 24 -1.31 9.52 10.88
N ASN A 25 -2.55 9.60 11.30
CA ASN A 25 -3.65 8.81 10.71
C ASN A 25 -3.41 7.29 10.57
N GLY A 26 -2.42 6.73 11.24
CA GLY A 26 -2.05 5.31 11.09
C GLY A 26 -3.19 4.34 11.42
N ALA A 27 -4.09 4.71 12.32
CA ALA A 27 -5.28 3.92 12.65
C ALA A 27 -6.43 4.11 11.64
N ASN A 28 -6.34 5.10 10.75
CA ASN A 28 -7.43 5.50 9.86
C ASN A 28 -7.25 4.95 8.43
N VAL A 29 -6.15 4.24 8.13
CA VAL A 29 -5.97 3.57 6.84
C VAL A 29 -6.95 2.41 6.74
N PRO A 30 -7.85 2.40 5.74
CA PRO A 30 -8.92 1.41 5.65
C PRO A 30 -8.41 -0.03 5.57
N SER A 31 -9.00 -0.90 6.36
CA SER A 31 -8.72 -2.35 6.37
C SER A 31 -7.27 -2.73 6.71
N VAL A 32 -6.49 -1.82 7.28
CA VAL A 32 -5.09 -2.03 7.66
C VAL A 32 -4.89 -1.75 9.14
N SER A 33 -4.45 -2.75 9.88
CA SER A 33 -4.07 -2.62 11.30
C SER A 33 -2.56 -2.68 11.54
N ALA A 34 -1.77 -2.94 10.51
CA ALA A 34 -0.32 -3.09 10.61
C ALA A 34 0.42 -2.57 9.38
N LEU A 35 0.52 -1.24 9.25
CA LEU A 35 1.11 -0.53 8.10
C LEU A 35 2.54 -0.97 7.73
N GLY A 36 3.34 -1.42 8.68
CA GLY A 36 4.73 -1.83 8.45
C GLY A 36 4.93 -3.29 8.05
N HIS A 37 3.88 -4.05 7.79
CA HIS A 37 3.96 -5.48 7.47
C HIS A 37 3.37 -5.80 6.10
N THR A 38 3.84 -6.91 5.52
CA THR A 38 3.27 -7.43 4.26
C THR A 38 1.83 -7.96 4.44
N SER A 39 1.45 -8.30 5.67
CA SER A 39 0.08 -8.65 6.02
C SER A 39 -0.62 -7.44 6.67
N ALA A 40 -1.73 -7.00 6.12
CA ALA A 40 -2.52 -5.88 6.63
C ALA A 40 -2.96 -6.04 8.09
N ASN A 41 -3.14 -7.28 8.54
CA ASN A 41 -3.50 -7.63 9.92
C ASN A 41 -2.29 -7.81 10.84
N GLY A 42 -1.08 -7.65 10.30
CA GLY A 42 0.19 -7.84 11.01
C GLY A 42 0.70 -9.28 10.99
N GLY A 43 1.97 -9.44 11.35
CA GLY A 43 2.73 -10.68 11.18
C GLY A 43 3.39 -10.75 9.80
N GLY A 44 4.21 -11.78 9.58
CA GLY A 44 5.03 -11.90 8.38
C GLY A 44 6.21 -10.91 8.36
N SER A 45 6.82 -10.74 7.20
CA SER A 45 7.93 -9.81 7.00
C SER A 45 7.47 -8.35 7.04
N ARG A 46 8.41 -7.43 7.28
CA ARG A 46 8.17 -6.00 7.07
C ARG A 46 8.05 -5.71 5.57
N ASN A 47 7.19 -4.77 5.24
CA ASN A 47 7.21 -4.12 3.94
C ASN A 47 8.28 -3.00 3.92
N THR A 48 8.42 -2.28 2.81
CA THR A 48 9.42 -1.20 2.68
C THR A 48 9.18 -0.11 3.70
N PHE A 49 7.94 0.36 3.86
CA PHE A 49 7.59 1.36 4.87
C PHE A 49 7.96 0.92 6.30
N GLY A 50 7.68 -0.33 6.66
CA GLY A 50 8.04 -0.86 7.99
C GLY A 50 9.56 -0.93 8.21
N SER A 51 10.34 -1.17 7.15
CA SER A 51 11.79 -1.13 7.18
C SER A 51 12.31 0.29 7.36
N ASP A 52 11.76 1.25 6.61
CA ASP A 52 12.09 2.67 6.70
C ASP A 52 11.71 3.25 8.07
N PHE A 53 10.52 2.91 8.58
CA PHE A 53 10.09 3.30 9.93
C PHE A 53 11.07 2.81 11.00
N SER A 54 11.51 1.55 10.91
CA SER A 54 12.51 0.99 11.83
C SER A 54 13.86 1.71 11.72
N ALA A 55 14.32 1.99 10.51
CA ALA A 55 15.58 2.69 10.25
C ALA A 55 15.55 4.15 10.77
N ASN A 56 14.37 4.76 10.82
CA ASN A 56 14.14 6.10 11.37
C ASN A 56 13.84 6.11 12.88
N GLY A 57 14.21 5.06 13.61
CA GLY A 57 14.09 5.00 15.07
C GLY A 57 12.70 4.58 15.58
N GLY A 58 11.82 4.09 14.71
CA GLY A 58 10.48 3.63 15.09
C GLY A 58 9.53 4.74 15.53
N GLY A 59 9.68 5.93 14.93
CA GLY A 59 8.85 7.10 15.13
C GLY A 59 8.64 7.87 13.83
N TRP A 60 7.68 8.80 13.85
CA TRP A 60 7.44 9.70 12.73
C TRP A 60 8.49 10.81 12.72
N THR A 61 9.38 10.78 11.77
CA THR A 61 10.41 11.79 11.56
C THR A 61 10.15 12.53 10.24
N LYS A 62 10.71 13.74 10.10
CA LYS A 62 10.62 14.46 8.83
C LYS A 62 11.23 13.67 7.67
N THR A 63 12.32 12.94 7.92
CA THR A 63 12.94 12.06 6.93
C THR A 63 11.97 10.97 6.47
N LEU A 64 11.36 10.23 7.41
CA LEU A 64 10.39 9.19 7.07
C LEU A 64 9.18 9.75 6.34
N CYS A 65 8.69 10.91 6.77
CA CYS A 65 7.56 11.59 6.12
C CYS A 65 7.83 11.91 4.64
N GLN A 66 9.05 12.31 4.31
CA GLN A 66 9.45 12.72 2.97
C GLN A 66 9.85 11.55 2.05
N LEU A 67 10.01 10.34 2.59
CA LEU A 67 10.26 9.16 1.76
C LEU A 67 8.99 8.75 1.01
N ASP A 68 9.18 8.18 -0.16
CA ASP A 68 8.22 7.40 -0.94
C ASP A 68 8.64 5.92 -0.78
N SER A 69 8.08 5.25 0.24
CA SER A 69 8.56 3.93 0.64
C SER A 69 8.17 2.82 -0.32
N ASP A 70 7.05 2.94 -1.02
CA ASP A 70 6.58 1.92 -1.97
C ASP A 70 6.83 2.29 -3.44
N GLY A 71 7.24 3.53 -3.70
CA GLY A 71 7.65 3.99 -5.03
C GLY A 71 6.47 4.23 -5.97
N ASP A 72 5.37 4.81 -5.47
CA ASP A 72 4.18 5.13 -6.27
C ASP A 72 4.05 6.61 -6.64
N GLY A 73 4.97 7.46 -6.16
CA GLY A 73 5.05 8.90 -6.44
C GLY A 73 4.47 9.79 -5.34
N ALA A 74 3.74 9.22 -4.36
CA ALA A 74 3.33 9.93 -3.16
C ALA A 74 4.34 9.69 -2.03
N THR A 75 4.61 10.70 -1.22
CA THR A 75 5.43 10.49 -0.02
C THR A 75 4.60 9.86 1.09
N ASN A 76 5.25 9.19 2.06
CA ASN A 76 4.57 8.64 3.23
C ASN A 76 3.72 9.71 3.96
N GLY A 77 4.18 10.96 3.99
CA GLY A 77 3.45 12.08 4.57
C GLY A 77 2.21 12.46 3.78
N GLU A 78 2.28 12.45 2.47
CA GLU A 78 1.14 12.71 1.59
C GLU A 78 0.07 11.64 1.76
N GLU A 79 0.46 10.37 1.84
CA GLU A 79 -0.44 9.25 2.03
C GLU A 79 -1.11 9.23 3.41
N LEU A 80 -0.36 9.57 4.46
CA LEU A 80 -0.87 9.63 5.83
C LEU A 80 -1.46 11.01 6.20
N LEU A 81 -1.66 11.90 5.19
CA LEU A 81 -2.28 13.21 5.30
C LEU A 81 -1.51 14.19 6.21
N ASP A 82 -0.19 14.06 6.26
CA ASP A 82 0.77 15.02 6.80
C ASP A 82 1.76 15.49 5.71
N PRO A 83 1.29 16.05 4.59
CA PRO A 83 2.16 16.38 3.46
C PRO A 83 3.23 17.42 3.77
N CYS A 84 3.02 18.21 4.79
CA CYS A 84 3.98 19.22 5.24
C CYS A 84 4.98 18.71 6.30
N CYS A 85 4.86 17.46 6.73
CA CYS A 85 5.70 16.83 7.75
C CYS A 85 5.76 17.64 9.06
N THR A 86 4.61 18.07 9.52
CA THR A 86 4.45 18.90 10.72
C THR A 86 3.80 18.17 11.89
N TRP A 87 3.24 16.99 11.66
CA TRP A 87 2.60 16.23 12.71
C TRP A 87 3.59 15.77 13.78
N THR A 88 3.14 15.81 15.02
CA THR A 88 3.83 15.27 16.19
C THR A 88 2.94 14.24 16.87
N GLN A 89 3.55 13.26 17.52
CA GLN A 89 2.81 12.19 18.19
C GLN A 89 1.79 12.73 19.20
N GLY A 90 0.55 12.27 19.07
CA GLY A 90 -0.58 12.75 19.87
C GLY A 90 -1.31 13.97 19.28
N GLY A 91 -0.76 14.57 18.22
CA GLY A 91 -1.45 15.62 17.48
C GLY A 91 -2.60 15.09 16.62
N SER A 92 -3.58 15.93 16.35
CA SER A 92 -4.68 15.64 15.42
C SER A 92 -4.43 16.32 14.09
N LEU A 93 -4.67 15.61 13.00
CA LEU A 93 -4.75 16.17 11.65
C LEU A 93 -6.21 16.19 11.22
N THR A 94 -6.70 17.37 10.85
CA THR A 94 -8.03 17.53 10.27
C THR A 94 -7.91 17.37 8.76
N SER A 95 -8.51 16.32 8.22
CA SER A 95 -8.58 16.08 6.77
C SER A 95 -9.94 15.48 6.43
N THR A 96 -10.46 15.87 5.27
CA THR A 96 -11.63 15.24 4.65
C THR A 96 -11.26 14.06 3.77
N TYR A 97 -9.96 13.82 3.58
CA TYR A 97 -9.43 12.73 2.78
C TYR A 97 -9.27 11.44 3.60
N THR A 98 -9.30 10.33 2.91
CA THR A 98 -8.98 9.02 3.49
C THR A 98 -7.48 8.76 3.28
N PRO A 99 -6.71 8.43 4.33
CA PRO A 99 -5.31 8.10 4.18
C PRO A 99 -5.13 6.81 3.37
N THR A 100 -4.03 6.72 2.62
CA THR A 100 -3.62 5.54 1.88
C THR A 100 -2.48 4.79 2.59
N HIS A 101 -2.05 3.67 2.05
CA HIS A 101 -1.09 2.79 2.70
C HIS A 101 0.33 3.05 2.19
N PRO A 102 1.25 3.65 2.97
CA PRO A 102 2.59 4.07 2.52
C PRO A 102 3.57 2.94 2.21
N GLY A 103 3.15 1.71 2.24
CA GLY A 103 3.97 0.54 1.90
C GLY A 103 3.30 -0.39 0.89
N VAL A 104 2.25 0.08 0.20
CA VAL A 104 1.54 -0.65 -0.84
C VAL A 104 1.16 0.30 -1.95
N LYS A 105 1.77 0.15 -3.11
CA LYS A 105 1.60 1.04 -4.26
C LYS A 105 0.15 1.32 -4.61
N ASN A 106 -0.19 2.59 -4.70
CA ASN A 106 -1.45 3.10 -5.19
C ASN A 106 -1.30 3.52 -6.67
N ALA A 107 -2.41 3.59 -7.39
CA ALA A 107 -2.41 4.10 -8.76
C ALA A 107 -2.91 5.56 -8.76
N PHE A 108 -2.04 6.48 -8.41
CA PHE A 108 -2.35 7.90 -8.43
C PHE A 108 -2.24 8.48 -9.84
N SER A 109 -3.17 9.35 -10.22
CA SER A 109 -3.01 10.24 -11.36
C SER A 109 -2.09 11.43 -11.01
N SER A 110 -1.60 12.13 -12.03
CA SER A 110 -0.80 13.34 -11.82
C SER A 110 -1.56 14.44 -11.06
N GLU A 111 -2.86 14.55 -11.27
CA GLU A 111 -3.73 15.48 -10.57
C GLU A 111 -3.89 15.11 -9.09
N GLU A 112 -4.02 13.82 -8.79
CA GLU A 112 -4.10 13.33 -7.41
C GLU A 112 -2.78 13.58 -6.67
N LEU A 113 -1.63 13.27 -7.27
CA LEU A 113 -0.33 13.56 -6.70
C LEU A 113 -0.14 15.06 -6.44
N ALA A 114 -0.58 15.92 -7.37
CA ALA A 114 -0.52 17.37 -7.17
C ALA A 114 -1.43 17.84 -6.03
N ALA A 115 -2.57 17.19 -5.85
CA ALA A 115 -3.53 17.49 -4.79
C ALA A 115 -3.03 17.09 -3.40
N LEU A 116 -2.17 16.08 -3.30
CA LEU A 116 -1.59 15.61 -2.05
C LEU A 116 -0.43 16.47 -1.53
N LYS A 117 0.10 17.40 -2.33
CA LYS A 117 1.28 18.20 -1.95
C LYS A 117 0.98 19.19 -0.82
N CYS A 118 1.98 19.47 -0.01
CA CYS A 118 1.92 20.50 1.02
C CYS A 118 1.48 21.84 0.43
N GLY A 119 0.46 22.48 1.02
CA GLY A 119 -0.07 23.76 0.56
C GLY A 119 -1.01 23.69 -0.64
N SER A 120 -1.35 22.51 -1.14
CA SER A 120 -2.39 22.39 -2.17
C SER A 120 -3.77 22.69 -1.56
N ASN A 121 -4.48 23.68 -2.11
CA ASN A 121 -5.83 24.07 -1.69
C ASN A 121 -6.92 23.25 -2.38
N THR A 122 -6.65 22.00 -2.74
CA THR A 122 -7.61 21.18 -3.46
C THR A 122 -8.66 20.61 -2.52
N THR A 123 -9.91 20.97 -2.77
CA THR A 123 -11.09 20.52 -2.01
C THR A 123 -11.64 19.15 -2.48
N LYS A 124 -10.96 18.49 -3.43
CA LYS A 124 -11.43 17.22 -4.00
C LYS A 124 -10.60 16.05 -3.46
N PRO A 125 -11.24 15.01 -2.89
CA PRO A 125 -10.54 13.78 -2.51
C PRO A 125 -9.90 13.12 -3.73
N PRO A 126 -8.67 12.58 -3.60
CA PRO A 126 -8.16 11.65 -4.61
C PRO A 126 -9.15 10.48 -4.72
N SER A 127 -9.63 10.25 -5.94
CA SER A 127 -10.45 9.08 -6.22
C SER A 127 -9.52 7.88 -6.22
N SER A 128 -9.62 6.99 -5.24
CA SER A 128 -8.89 5.73 -5.27
C SER A 128 -9.27 5.00 -6.56
N ALA A 129 -8.38 5.07 -7.55
CA ALA A 129 -8.55 4.34 -8.78
C ALA A 129 -8.50 2.85 -8.44
N THR A 130 -9.62 2.17 -8.62
CA THR A 130 -9.67 0.72 -8.67
C THR A 130 -8.56 0.25 -9.61
N PRO A 131 -7.73 -0.74 -9.26
CA PRO A 131 -6.64 -1.18 -10.14
C PRO A 131 -7.23 -1.57 -11.49
N LYS A 132 -6.87 -0.83 -12.53
CA LYS A 132 -7.26 -1.15 -13.91
C LYS A 132 -6.67 -2.53 -14.21
N PRO A 133 -7.47 -3.54 -14.60
CA PRO A 133 -6.93 -4.82 -14.98
C PRO A 133 -5.97 -4.59 -16.14
N SER A 134 -4.71 -4.98 -15.95
CA SER A 134 -3.68 -4.97 -16.98
C SER A 134 -4.24 -5.71 -18.19
N SER A 135 -4.34 -5.02 -19.33
CA SER A 135 -4.77 -5.62 -20.58
C SER A 135 -3.82 -6.76 -20.90
N ALA A 136 -4.26 -7.98 -20.67
CA ALA A 136 -3.55 -9.16 -21.16
C ALA A 136 -3.42 -9.00 -22.67
N SER A 137 -2.19 -8.91 -23.16
CA SER A 137 -1.89 -9.00 -24.58
C SER A 137 -2.48 -10.29 -25.11
N THR A 138 -3.52 -10.16 -25.92
CA THR A 138 -4.10 -11.26 -26.66
C THR A 138 -3.03 -11.77 -27.62
N MET A 139 -2.33 -12.83 -27.26
CA MET A 139 -1.54 -13.58 -28.22
C MET A 139 -2.50 -14.20 -29.22
N MET A 140 -2.45 -13.70 -30.47
CA MET A 140 -3.09 -14.34 -31.60
C MET A 140 -2.60 -15.78 -31.72
N PRO A 141 -3.47 -16.79 -31.79
CA PRO A 141 -3.01 -18.11 -32.17
C PRO A 141 -2.66 -18.09 -33.67
N CYS A 142 -1.39 -18.37 -33.99
CA CYS A 142 -1.00 -18.71 -35.35
C CYS A 142 -1.74 -19.97 -35.75
N ILE A 143 -2.76 -19.84 -36.60
CA ILE A 143 -3.43 -20.96 -37.25
C ILE A 143 -2.43 -21.52 -38.28
N GLY A 144 -1.71 -22.56 -37.89
CA GLY A 144 -0.91 -23.35 -38.81
C GLY A 144 -1.84 -24.15 -39.73
N LEU A 145 -1.81 -23.77 -41.00
CA LEU A 145 -2.52 -24.50 -42.07
C LEU A 145 -1.79 -25.84 -42.29
N VAL A 146 -2.35 -26.95 -41.77
CA VAL A 146 -1.86 -28.29 -42.07
C VAL A 146 -2.52 -28.74 -43.37
N LEU A 147 -1.75 -28.71 -44.45
CA LEU A 147 -2.11 -29.33 -45.72
C LEU A 147 -1.95 -30.88 -45.60
N SER A 148 -3.05 -31.56 -45.42
CA SER A 148 -3.09 -33.03 -45.49
C SER A 148 -3.07 -33.47 -46.95
N SER A 149 -1.91 -33.99 -47.41
CA SER A 149 -1.79 -34.67 -48.67
C SER A 149 -2.36 -36.11 -48.53
N VAL A 150 -3.48 -36.37 -49.17
CA VAL A 150 -4.05 -37.73 -49.32
C VAL A 150 -3.34 -38.36 -50.51
N ALA A 151 -2.46 -39.34 -50.29
CA ALA A 151 -1.91 -40.17 -51.32
C ALA A 151 -2.87 -41.35 -51.53
N ALA A 152 -3.53 -41.39 -52.66
CA ALA A 152 -4.28 -42.54 -53.11
C ALA A 152 -3.34 -43.63 -53.62
N LEU A 153 -3.32 -44.76 -52.94
CA LEU A 153 -2.65 -45.98 -53.43
C LEU A 153 -3.67 -46.78 -54.21
N SER A 154 -3.47 -46.85 -55.52
CA SER A 154 -4.20 -47.77 -56.44
C SER A 154 -3.42 -49.08 -56.47
N LEU A 155 -4.09 -50.19 -56.09
CA LEU A 155 -3.63 -51.57 -56.31
C LEU A 155 -4.31 -52.09 -57.56
N GLY A 156 -3.49 -52.48 -58.54
CA GLY A 156 -3.80 -53.38 -59.58
C GLY A 156 -3.56 -54.82 -59.19
#